data_f07bb5d0dc15eee29e401aaba2466593
#
_entry.id   f07bb5d0dc15eee29e401aaba2466593
#
_cell.length_a   1.000
_cell.length_b   1.000
_cell.length_c   1.000
_cell.angle_alpha   90.00
_cell.angle_beta   90.00
_cell.angle_gamma   90.00
#
_symmetry.space_group_name_H-M   'P 1'
#
loop_
_entity.id
_entity.type
_entity.pdbx_description
1 polymer ?
#
loop_
_entity_poly.entity_id
_entity_poly.type
_entity_poly.pdbx_seq_one_letter_code
_entity_poly.pdbx_strand_id
1 'polypeptide(L)'
;MEKVFHLGLCIDDLKGAQLAIVPGDPDRAARISQFLDNPTCLAQTREFHVYLGQLNGHSVVVCSTGIGGPSTSIAVEELAQLGVRTFLRIGTTGAIQPHINEGDILVSQASVRLDGASQHFAPLSYPAVSDFFATQAMVQACKNLNIDFHIGITASSDTFYPGQERYDTHSGYVPKSLQGSCEEWQNLGVMNYEMESATLFTMCAALGLKAACVAGVLVNRTRQEIPNVDHGEIEKKSVAVVLEAAKVLLG
;
A
#
# COMPACT_ATOMS: atom_id res chain seq x y z
N MET A 1 7.66 -15.21 -25.67
CA MET A 1 7.74 -15.48 -24.24
C MET A 1 6.32 -15.60 -23.67
N GLU A 2 6.16 -16.42 -22.65
CA GLU A 2 4.85 -16.63 -22.02
C GLU A 2 4.43 -15.37 -21.27
N LYS A 3 3.16 -14.98 -21.42
CA LYS A 3 2.58 -13.84 -20.73
C LYS A 3 1.96 -14.29 -19.42
N VAL A 4 2.11 -13.49 -18.36
CA VAL A 4 1.36 -13.69 -17.13
C VAL A 4 -0.15 -13.48 -17.35
N PHE A 5 -0.96 -14.13 -16.55
CA PHE A 5 -2.38 -14.33 -16.89
C PHE A 5 -3.23 -13.04 -16.74
N HIS A 6 -3.10 -12.33 -15.61
CA HIS A 6 -3.96 -11.18 -15.35
C HIS A 6 -3.42 -9.88 -15.95
N LEU A 7 -2.11 -9.63 -15.80
CA LEU A 7 -1.49 -8.43 -16.36
C LEU A 7 -1.31 -8.54 -17.88
N GLY A 8 -1.25 -9.75 -18.44
CA GLY A 8 -1.10 -9.97 -19.88
C GLY A 8 0.24 -9.54 -20.47
N LEU A 9 1.26 -9.39 -19.62
CA LEU A 9 2.61 -8.91 -19.96
C LEU A 9 3.62 -10.04 -19.93
N CYS A 10 4.74 -9.85 -20.61
CA CYS A 10 5.92 -10.69 -20.54
C CYS A 10 7.12 -9.94 -19.93
N ILE A 11 8.18 -10.66 -19.57
CA ILE A 11 9.33 -10.09 -18.86
C ILE A 11 10.02 -8.94 -19.63
N ASP A 12 10.05 -9.01 -20.97
CA ASP A 12 10.66 -7.97 -21.80
C ASP A 12 9.88 -6.66 -21.80
N ASP A 13 8.56 -6.72 -21.55
CA ASP A 13 7.72 -5.52 -21.49
C ASP A 13 8.16 -4.59 -20.35
N LEU A 14 8.71 -5.14 -19.26
CA LEU A 14 9.17 -4.36 -18.10
C LEU A 14 10.57 -3.77 -18.23
N LYS A 15 11.29 -4.07 -19.32
CA LYS A 15 12.63 -3.54 -19.62
C LYS A 15 13.60 -3.62 -18.43
N GLY A 16 13.55 -4.73 -17.68
CA GLY A 16 14.41 -4.98 -16.53
C GLY A 16 14.05 -4.21 -15.26
N ALA A 17 12.85 -3.64 -15.15
CA ALA A 17 12.39 -2.98 -13.94
C ALA A 17 12.37 -3.94 -12.75
N GLN A 18 12.99 -3.55 -11.65
CA GLN A 18 13.03 -4.31 -10.39
C GLN A 18 12.24 -3.67 -9.27
N LEU A 19 11.73 -2.46 -9.48
CA LEU A 19 10.91 -1.72 -8.51
C LEU A 19 9.55 -1.41 -9.10
N ALA A 20 8.50 -1.69 -8.32
CA ALA A 20 7.13 -1.30 -8.63
C ALA A 20 6.55 -0.39 -7.54
N ILE A 21 5.87 0.68 -7.95
CA ILE A 21 5.00 1.49 -7.11
C ILE A 21 3.58 0.94 -7.28
N VAL A 22 2.94 0.56 -6.18
CA VAL A 22 1.68 -0.19 -6.20
C VAL A 22 0.56 0.53 -5.43
N PRO A 23 -0.15 1.48 -6.09
CA PRO A 23 -1.39 2.05 -5.56
C PRO A 23 -2.55 1.03 -5.64
N GLY A 24 -3.61 1.21 -4.87
CA GLY A 24 -4.85 0.44 -5.04
C GLY A 24 -5.66 0.91 -6.27
N ASP A 25 -5.79 2.21 -6.44
CA ASP A 25 -6.62 2.88 -7.44
C ASP A 25 -5.94 2.93 -8.83
N PRO A 26 -6.61 2.44 -9.91
CA PRO A 26 -6.12 2.54 -11.29
C PRO A 26 -5.84 3.97 -11.76
N ASP A 27 -6.70 4.92 -11.41
CA ASP A 27 -6.51 6.32 -11.82
C ASP A 27 -5.31 6.95 -11.11
N ARG A 28 -5.02 6.54 -9.87
CA ARG A 28 -3.80 6.92 -9.16
C ARG A 28 -2.56 6.35 -9.83
N ALA A 29 -2.61 5.11 -10.34
CA ALA A 29 -1.50 4.56 -11.11
C ALA A 29 -1.18 5.41 -12.34
N ALA A 30 -2.22 5.86 -13.07
CA ALA A 30 -2.06 6.76 -14.20
C ALA A 30 -1.45 8.11 -13.78
N ARG A 31 -1.92 8.69 -12.67
CA ARG A 31 -1.38 9.97 -12.16
C ARG A 31 0.08 9.85 -11.71
N ILE A 32 0.43 8.79 -11.00
CA ILE A 32 1.83 8.54 -10.56
C ILE A 32 2.74 8.39 -11.78
N SER A 33 2.30 7.67 -12.82
CA SER A 33 3.13 7.43 -14.01
C SER A 33 3.57 8.73 -14.70
N GLN A 34 2.79 9.81 -14.59
CA GLN A 34 3.14 11.12 -15.20
C GLN A 34 4.37 11.78 -14.54
N PHE A 35 4.81 11.32 -13.38
CA PHE A 35 6.04 11.78 -12.73
C PHE A 35 7.29 10.98 -13.14
N LEU A 36 7.13 9.94 -13.96
CA LEU A 36 8.22 9.18 -14.53
C LEU A 36 8.62 9.76 -15.89
N ASP A 37 9.87 9.59 -16.28
CA ASP A 37 10.33 9.95 -17.62
C ASP A 37 9.81 8.92 -18.63
N ASN A 38 9.30 9.42 -19.78
CA ASN A 38 8.79 8.61 -20.90
C ASN A 38 7.74 7.56 -20.48
N PRO A 39 6.67 7.92 -19.77
CA PRO A 39 5.71 6.97 -19.29
C PRO A 39 4.95 6.29 -20.44
N THR A 40 4.80 4.99 -20.35
CA THR A 40 4.07 4.16 -21.33
C THR A 40 3.06 3.30 -20.60
N CYS A 41 1.81 3.31 -21.05
CA CYS A 41 0.79 2.37 -20.59
C CYS A 41 1.05 1.01 -21.24
N LEU A 42 1.28 -0.03 -20.43
CA LEU A 42 1.55 -1.39 -20.91
C LEU A 42 0.28 -2.24 -20.95
N ALA A 43 -0.59 -2.10 -19.95
CA ALA A 43 -1.84 -2.86 -19.85
C ALA A 43 -2.89 -2.11 -19.01
N GLN A 44 -4.14 -2.36 -19.33
CA GLN A 44 -5.32 -1.92 -18.56
C GLN A 44 -6.32 -3.08 -18.55
N THR A 45 -6.15 -3.99 -17.60
CA THR A 45 -6.95 -5.20 -17.49
C THR A 45 -7.59 -5.26 -16.10
N ARG A 46 -8.91 -5.22 -16.01
CA ARG A 46 -9.65 -5.18 -14.74
C ARG A 46 -9.16 -4.00 -13.88
N GLU A 47 -8.86 -4.27 -12.61
CA GLU A 47 -8.27 -3.32 -11.66
C GLU A 47 -6.76 -3.07 -11.86
N PHE A 48 -6.11 -3.84 -12.74
CA PHE A 48 -4.66 -3.78 -12.97
C PHE A 48 -4.34 -2.85 -14.14
N HIS A 49 -3.95 -1.62 -13.86
CA HIS A 49 -3.41 -0.68 -14.84
C HIS A 49 -1.90 -0.58 -14.64
N VAL A 50 -1.14 -0.97 -15.67
CA VAL A 50 0.31 -1.07 -15.61
C VAL A 50 0.96 -0.03 -16.51
N TYR A 51 1.84 0.76 -15.92
CA TYR A 51 2.63 1.77 -16.59
C TYR A 51 4.11 1.50 -16.37
N LEU A 52 4.93 1.77 -17.37
CA LEU A 52 6.38 1.73 -17.29
C LEU A 52 6.92 3.12 -17.60
N GLY A 53 7.90 3.57 -16.84
CA GLY A 53 8.66 4.78 -17.12
C GLY A 53 10.05 4.69 -16.53
N GLN A 54 10.78 5.80 -16.49
CA GLN A 54 12.11 5.85 -15.88
C GLN A 54 12.12 6.82 -14.70
N LEU A 55 12.95 6.50 -13.72
CA LEU A 55 13.23 7.35 -12.56
C LEU A 55 14.74 7.25 -12.28
N ASN A 56 15.47 8.36 -12.29
CA ASN A 56 16.94 8.39 -12.19
C ASN A 56 17.63 7.44 -13.21
N GLY A 57 17.06 7.29 -14.41
CA GLY A 57 17.63 6.40 -15.45
C GLY A 57 17.32 4.91 -15.27
N HIS A 58 16.59 4.52 -14.23
CA HIS A 58 16.14 3.15 -13.98
C HIS A 58 14.70 2.94 -14.41
N SER A 59 14.41 1.77 -15.00
CA SER A 59 13.04 1.37 -15.33
C SER A 59 12.24 1.13 -14.05
N VAL A 60 11.06 1.76 -13.93
CA VAL A 60 10.14 1.64 -12.80
C VAL A 60 8.75 1.32 -13.31
N VAL A 61 8.10 0.36 -12.66
CA VAL A 61 6.70 0.01 -12.91
C VAL A 61 5.79 0.76 -11.96
N VAL A 62 4.65 1.23 -12.45
CA VAL A 62 3.50 1.63 -11.61
C VAL A 62 2.35 0.69 -11.97
N CYS A 63 1.82 -0.02 -11.00
CA CYS A 63 0.73 -0.98 -11.20
C CYS A 63 -0.33 -0.83 -10.13
N SER A 64 -1.59 -0.57 -10.52
CA SER A 64 -2.68 -0.63 -9.55
C SER A 64 -2.95 -2.07 -9.12
N THR A 65 -3.29 -2.25 -7.86
CA THR A 65 -3.55 -3.57 -7.26
C THR A 65 -5.04 -3.86 -7.04
N GLY A 66 -5.91 -2.85 -7.23
CA GLY A 66 -7.28 -2.94 -6.73
C GLY A 66 -7.31 -2.86 -5.20
N ILE A 67 -8.42 -3.29 -4.61
CA ILE A 67 -8.68 -3.29 -3.17
C ILE A 67 -8.54 -4.71 -2.61
N GLY A 68 -7.83 -4.83 -1.49
CA GLY A 68 -7.76 -6.03 -0.67
C GLY A 68 -6.65 -7.01 -1.03
N GLY A 69 -6.40 -7.93 -0.10
CA GLY A 69 -5.32 -8.90 -0.18
C GLY A 69 -5.34 -9.80 -1.43
N PRO A 70 -6.49 -10.39 -1.83
CA PRO A 70 -6.53 -11.27 -3.00
C PRO A 70 -6.07 -10.59 -4.28
N SER A 71 -6.55 -9.39 -4.57
CA SER A 71 -6.17 -8.62 -5.75
C SER A 71 -4.69 -8.19 -5.69
N THR A 72 -4.24 -7.68 -4.54
CA THR A 72 -2.84 -7.33 -4.31
C THR A 72 -1.92 -8.53 -4.55
N SER A 73 -2.29 -9.71 -4.08
CA SER A 73 -1.47 -10.92 -4.24
C SER A 73 -1.26 -11.31 -5.70
N ILE A 74 -2.28 -11.15 -6.54
CA ILE A 74 -2.19 -11.40 -7.98
C ILE A 74 -1.19 -10.44 -8.64
N ALA A 75 -1.33 -9.14 -8.39
CA ALA A 75 -0.45 -8.13 -8.99
C ALA A 75 1.02 -8.35 -8.58
N VAL A 76 1.27 -8.59 -7.28
CA VAL A 76 2.62 -8.80 -6.74
C VAL A 76 3.24 -10.09 -7.30
N GLU A 77 2.48 -11.20 -7.33
CA GLU A 77 2.95 -12.48 -7.88
C GLU A 77 3.36 -12.35 -9.34
N GLU A 78 2.49 -11.79 -10.17
CA GLU A 78 2.76 -11.68 -11.59
C GLU A 78 3.89 -10.69 -11.90
N LEU A 79 3.98 -9.56 -11.19
CA LEU A 79 5.10 -8.64 -11.32
C LEU A 79 6.42 -9.28 -10.85
N ALA A 80 6.39 -10.12 -9.80
CA ALA A 80 7.56 -10.84 -9.33
C ALA A 80 8.05 -11.88 -10.36
N GLN A 81 7.14 -12.59 -11.04
CA GLN A 81 7.46 -13.47 -12.17
C GLN A 81 8.11 -12.71 -13.33
N LEU A 82 7.70 -11.45 -13.53
CA LEU A 82 8.26 -10.57 -14.56
C LEU A 82 9.59 -9.88 -14.15
N GLY A 83 10.11 -10.15 -12.94
CA GLY A 83 11.42 -9.66 -12.52
C GLY A 83 11.40 -8.56 -11.46
N VAL A 84 10.26 -8.04 -11.05
CA VAL A 84 10.16 -7.06 -9.95
C VAL A 84 10.56 -7.70 -8.62
N ARG A 85 11.31 -6.98 -7.80
CA ARG A 85 11.81 -7.47 -6.50
C ARG A 85 11.49 -6.56 -5.33
N THR A 86 11.10 -5.30 -5.61
CA THR A 86 10.77 -4.30 -4.59
C THR A 86 9.42 -3.67 -4.90
N PHE A 87 8.53 -3.65 -3.90
CA PHE A 87 7.17 -3.15 -4.01
C PHE A 87 6.93 -2.01 -3.02
N LEU A 88 6.68 -0.82 -3.53
CA LEU A 88 6.38 0.37 -2.73
C LEU A 88 4.90 0.67 -2.83
N ARG A 89 4.15 0.33 -1.77
CA ARG A 89 2.73 0.62 -1.71
C ARG A 89 2.48 2.08 -1.32
N ILE A 90 1.54 2.68 -2.01
CA ILE A 90 0.95 3.98 -1.68
C ILE A 90 -0.55 3.83 -1.51
N GLY A 91 -1.06 4.27 -0.36
CA GLY A 91 -2.47 4.17 0.00
C GLY A 91 -3.04 5.43 0.65
N THR A 92 -4.30 5.30 1.05
CA THR A 92 -5.01 6.23 1.93
C THR A 92 -5.56 5.46 3.13
N THR A 93 -5.79 6.15 4.24
CA THR A 93 -6.12 5.47 5.48
C THR A 93 -6.98 6.30 6.43
N GLY A 94 -7.64 5.61 7.38
CA GLY A 94 -8.26 6.21 8.55
C GLY A 94 -7.44 5.94 9.80
N ALA A 95 -6.92 7.01 10.45
CA ALA A 95 -6.19 6.90 11.70
C ALA A 95 -7.11 6.54 12.87
N ILE A 96 -6.57 5.81 13.86
CA ILE A 96 -7.26 5.45 15.10
C ILE A 96 -6.51 5.92 16.35
N GLN A 97 -5.45 6.72 16.21
CA GLN A 97 -4.73 7.33 17.33
C GLN A 97 -5.04 8.82 17.45
N PRO A 98 -5.33 9.36 18.66
CA PRO A 98 -5.75 10.75 18.83
C PRO A 98 -4.71 11.79 18.40
N HIS A 99 -3.42 11.44 18.43
CA HIS A 99 -2.32 12.34 18.10
C HIS A 99 -2.01 12.41 16.60
N ILE A 100 -2.59 11.53 15.78
CA ILE A 100 -2.40 11.54 14.32
C ILE A 100 -3.44 12.49 13.70
N ASN A 101 -3.00 13.38 12.82
CA ASN A 101 -3.89 14.33 12.18
C ASN A 101 -4.24 13.91 10.75
N GLU A 102 -5.37 14.41 10.26
CA GLU A 102 -5.72 14.35 8.85
C GLU A 102 -4.65 15.10 8.05
N GLY A 103 -4.23 14.53 6.93
CA GLY A 103 -3.13 15.04 6.12
C GLY A 103 -1.74 14.60 6.55
N ASP A 104 -1.59 13.92 7.70
CA ASP A 104 -0.33 13.28 8.09
C ASP A 104 -0.01 12.08 7.19
N ILE A 105 1.26 11.72 7.13
CA ILE A 105 1.75 10.54 6.43
C ILE A 105 2.05 9.43 7.43
N LEU A 106 1.56 8.22 7.15
CA LEU A 106 1.87 7.02 7.92
C LEU A 106 2.78 6.09 7.13
N VAL A 107 3.88 5.66 7.75
CA VAL A 107 4.78 4.63 7.23
C VAL A 107 4.55 3.36 8.04
N SER A 108 4.06 2.30 7.40
CA SER A 108 3.77 1.03 8.06
C SER A 108 5.03 0.19 8.17
N GLN A 109 5.50 -0.09 9.40
CA GLN A 109 6.62 -1.00 9.64
C GLN A 109 6.18 -2.46 9.81
N ALA A 110 4.92 -2.68 10.22
CA ALA A 110 4.31 -3.99 10.37
C ALA A 110 2.79 -3.88 10.25
N SER A 111 2.12 -5.01 10.03
CA SER A 111 0.66 -5.06 9.92
C SER A 111 0.07 -6.15 10.80
N VAL A 112 -1.03 -5.82 11.47
CA VAL A 112 -1.90 -6.82 12.09
C VAL A 112 -2.62 -7.56 10.95
N ARG A 113 -2.53 -8.88 10.95
CA ARG A 113 -3.08 -9.75 9.90
C ARG A 113 -4.55 -10.07 10.17
N LEU A 114 -5.45 -9.14 9.80
CA LEU A 114 -6.91 -9.32 9.89
C LEU A 114 -7.49 -9.76 8.54
N ASP A 115 -6.65 -10.29 7.67
CA ASP A 115 -6.96 -10.75 6.32
C ASP A 115 -6.85 -12.28 6.20
N GLY A 116 -7.50 -12.85 5.19
CA GLY A 116 -7.38 -14.25 4.82
C GLY A 116 -6.27 -14.52 3.82
N ALA A 117 -6.02 -13.60 2.90
CA ALA A 117 -5.09 -13.83 1.80
C ALA A 117 -3.65 -14.04 2.27
N SER A 118 -3.18 -13.31 3.28
CA SER A 118 -1.84 -13.50 3.84
C SER A 118 -1.60 -14.91 4.38
N GLN A 119 -2.66 -15.60 4.83
CA GLN A 119 -2.57 -16.95 5.40
C GLN A 119 -2.24 -18.02 4.34
N HIS A 120 -2.43 -17.72 3.06
CA HIS A 120 -2.05 -18.59 1.95
C HIS A 120 -0.55 -18.57 1.67
N PHE A 121 0.18 -17.55 2.16
CA PHE A 121 1.63 -17.42 1.98
C PHE A 121 2.42 -17.86 3.21
N ALA A 122 1.85 -17.70 4.41
CA ALA A 122 2.49 -18.11 5.66
C ALA A 122 1.44 -18.31 6.78
N PRO A 123 1.68 -19.16 7.79
CA PRO A 123 0.76 -19.35 8.92
C PRO A 123 0.58 -18.03 9.69
N LEU A 124 -0.54 -17.88 10.41
CA LEU A 124 -0.89 -16.62 11.11
C LEU A 124 0.18 -16.18 12.14
N SER A 125 0.94 -17.11 12.69
CA SER A 125 2.06 -16.83 13.59
C SER A 125 3.28 -16.19 12.90
N TYR A 126 3.36 -16.23 11.56
CA TYR A 126 4.40 -15.53 10.80
C TYR A 126 4.08 -14.04 10.75
N PRO A 127 5.01 -13.14 11.12
CA PRO A 127 4.71 -11.71 11.20
C PRO A 127 4.61 -11.06 9.81
N ALA A 128 3.66 -10.14 9.65
CA ALA A 128 3.61 -9.25 8.49
C ALA A 128 4.50 -8.01 8.77
N VAL A 129 5.74 -8.07 8.34
CA VAL A 129 6.73 -6.99 8.52
C VAL A 129 7.20 -6.46 7.18
N SER A 130 7.40 -5.15 7.10
CA SER A 130 7.97 -4.50 5.93
C SER A 130 9.47 -4.78 5.80
N ASP A 131 10.02 -4.62 4.61
CA ASP A 131 11.48 -4.65 4.42
C ASP A 131 12.12 -3.43 5.10
N PHE A 132 13.18 -3.67 5.87
CA PHE A 132 13.83 -2.62 6.66
C PHE A 132 14.38 -1.49 5.79
N PHE A 133 15.08 -1.82 4.68
CA PHE A 133 15.71 -0.80 3.84
C PHE A 133 14.68 -0.03 3.00
N ALA A 134 13.64 -0.70 2.51
CA ALA A 134 12.55 -0.04 1.81
C ALA A 134 11.75 0.89 2.74
N THR A 135 11.53 0.49 3.98
CA THR A 135 10.89 1.34 5.01
C THR A 135 11.77 2.52 5.41
N GLN A 136 13.08 2.29 5.56
CA GLN A 136 14.04 3.36 5.82
C GLN A 136 14.06 4.39 4.68
N ALA A 137 13.94 3.95 3.42
CA ALA A 137 13.83 4.85 2.29
C ALA A 137 12.56 5.72 2.34
N MET A 138 11.41 5.16 2.76
CA MET A 138 10.18 5.95 2.99
C MET A 138 10.37 7.01 4.07
N VAL A 139 11.00 6.63 5.18
CA VAL A 139 11.32 7.56 6.29
C VAL A 139 12.29 8.65 5.82
N GLN A 140 13.31 8.28 5.06
CA GLN A 140 14.26 9.25 4.51
C GLN A 140 13.58 10.20 3.53
N ALA A 141 12.68 9.69 2.70
CA ALA A 141 11.89 10.50 1.78
C ALA A 141 11.03 11.56 2.51
N CYS A 142 10.35 11.17 3.58
CA CYS A 142 9.59 12.13 4.40
C CYS A 142 10.51 13.23 4.96
N LYS A 143 11.70 12.87 5.44
CA LYS A 143 12.69 13.83 5.96
C LYS A 143 13.22 14.76 4.87
N ASN A 144 13.57 14.21 3.69
CA ASN A 144 14.06 14.99 2.55
C ASN A 144 13.03 16.03 2.08
N LEU A 145 11.76 15.67 2.13
CA LEU A 145 10.64 16.51 1.71
C LEU A 145 10.11 17.42 2.84
N ASN A 146 10.66 17.30 4.05
CA ASN A 146 10.19 18.00 5.26
C ASN A 146 8.67 17.80 5.49
N ILE A 147 8.23 16.55 5.36
CA ILE A 147 6.85 16.12 5.58
C ILE A 147 6.76 15.43 6.94
N ASP A 148 5.79 15.84 7.77
CA ASP A 148 5.47 15.19 9.03
C ASP A 148 4.93 13.78 8.79
N PHE A 149 5.44 12.81 9.56
CA PHE A 149 5.06 11.40 9.42
C PHE A 149 5.07 10.68 10.75
N HIS A 150 4.30 9.60 10.80
CA HIS A 150 4.34 8.62 11.89
C HIS A 150 4.80 7.27 11.33
N ILE A 151 5.48 6.49 12.16
CA ILE A 151 5.88 5.12 11.82
C ILE A 151 5.37 4.16 12.88
N GLY A 152 4.80 3.04 12.48
CA GLY A 152 4.26 2.05 13.42
C GLY A 152 3.47 0.94 12.75
N ILE A 153 2.54 0.37 13.52
CA ILE A 153 1.75 -0.80 13.13
C ILE A 153 0.43 -0.35 12.52
N THR A 154 0.04 -0.99 11.43
CA THR A 154 -1.22 -0.82 10.71
C THR A 154 -2.13 -2.03 10.93
N ALA A 155 -3.43 -1.86 11.08
CA ALA A 155 -4.40 -2.96 11.00
C ALA A 155 -4.84 -3.15 9.55
N SER A 156 -4.62 -4.33 8.98
CA SER A 156 -4.95 -4.64 7.59
C SER A 156 -6.09 -5.65 7.55
N SER A 157 -7.27 -5.20 7.11
CA SER A 157 -8.53 -5.94 7.19
C SER A 157 -9.12 -6.23 5.82
N ASP A 158 -9.69 -7.43 5.64
CA ASP A 158 -10.36 -7.83 4.38
C ASP A 158 -11.65 -7.05 4.07
N THR A 159 -12.26 -6.39 5.06
CA THR A 159 -13.50 -5.65 4.84
C THR A 159 -13.42 -4.25 5.41
N PHE A 160 -13.94 -3.27 4.65
CA PHE A 160 -13.97 -1.87 5.06
C PHE A 160 -14.98 -1.62 6.20
N TYR A 161 -16.12 -2.30 6.19
CA TYR A 161 -17.19 -2.06 7.17
C TYR A 161 -17.04 -2.91 8.44
N PRO A 162 -17.41 -4.19 8.47
CA PRO A 162 -17.38 -4.94 9.74
C PRO A 162 -15.97 -5.23 10.24
N GLY A 163 -15.01 -5.49 9.35
CA GLY A 163 -13.62 -5.79 9.73
C GLY A 163 -12.86 -4.59 10.30
N GLN A 164 -13.37 -3.37 10.06
CA GLN A 164 -12.86 -2.15 10.68
C GLN A 164 -13.81 -1.61 11.77
N GLU A 165 -14.74 -2.45 12.24
CA GLU A 165 -15.76 -2.09 13.24
C GLU A 165 -16.54 -0.82 12.87
N ARG A 166 -17.07 -0.76 11.64
CA ARG A 166 -17.94 0.32 11.19
C ARG A 166 -19.39 -0.09 11.31
N TYR A 167 -20.18 0.76 11.94
CA TYR A 167 -21.62 0.54 12.15
C TYR A 167 -22.51 1.26 11.12
N ASP A 168 -21.94 2.13 10.31
CA ASP A 168 -22.56 2.84 9.19
C ASP A 168 -22.77 1.93 7.96
N THR A 169 -23.41 0.78 8.19
CA THR A 169 -23.64 -0.28 7.20
C THR A 169 -25.13 -0.44 6.90
N HIS A 170 -25.47 -1.17 5.83
CA HIS A 170 -26.86 -1.50 5.50
C HIS A 170 -27.61 -2.15 6.67
N SER A 171 -26.99 -3.04 7.43
CA SER A 171 -27.58 -3.73 8.57
C SER A 171 -27.43 -3.00 9.89
N GLY A 172 -26.52 -2.03 10.01
CA GLY A 172 -26.12 -1.40 11.26
C GLY A 172 -25.49 -2.36 12.28
N TYR A 173 -25.10 -3.58 11.83
CA TYR A 173 -24.61 -4.64 12.70
C TYR A 173 -23.14 -5.00 12.39
N VAL A 174 -22.35 -5.12 13.45
CA VAL A 174 -20.99 -5.68 13.43
C VAL A 174 -21.00 -6.99 14.21
N PRO A 175 -20.44 -8.09 13.67
CA PRO A 175 -20.36 -9.38 14.37
C PRO A 175 -19.71 -9.24 15.74
N LYS A 176 -20.22 -10.00 16.74
CA LYS A 176 -19.74 -9.93 18.14
C LYS A 176 -18.23 -10.11 18.28
N SER A 177 -17.62 -10.93 17.45
CA SER A 177 -16.16 -11.18 17.44
C SER A 177 -15.35 -9.97 17.00
N LEU A 178 -15.97 -8.96 16.39
CA LEU A 178 -15.32 -7.74 15.89
C LEU A 178 -15.72 -6.49 16.68
N GLN A 179 -16.71 -6.60 17.59
CA GLN A 179 -17.13 -5.49 18.44
C GLN A 179 -16.05 -5.18 19.48
N GLY A 180 -15.68 -3.92 19.62
CA GLY A 180 -14.60 -3.43 20.48
C GLY A 180 -13.20 -3.58 19.86
N SER A 181 -13.08 -4.13 18.65
CA SER A 181 -11.78 -4.34 18.01
C SER A 181 -11.06 -3.04 17.69
N CYS A 182 -11.77 -1.98 17.33
CA CYS A 182 -11.15 -0.69 17.05
C CYS A 182 -10.49 -0.10 18.31
N GLU A 183 -11.17 -0.16 19.45
CA GLU A 183 -10.61 0.27 20.74
C GLU A 183 -9.46 -0.64 21.18
N GLU A 184 -9.56 -1.94 20.96
CA GLU A 184 -8.49 -2.89 21.27
C GLU A 184 -7.22 -2.56 20.49
N TRP A 185 -7.31 -2.38 19.16
CA TRP A 185 -6.15 -2.00 18.35
C TRP A 185 -5.60 -0.63 18.70
N GLN A 186 -6.46 0.32 19.05
CA GLN A 186 -6.04 1.62 19.54
C GLN A 186 -5.21 1.50 20.83
N ASN A 187 -5.69 0.72 21.80
CA ASN A 187 -5.00 0.47 23.06
C ASN A 187 -3.67 -0.28 22.87
N LEU A 188 -3.56 -1.11 21.84
CA LEU A 188 -2.33 -1.80 21.45
C LEU A 188 -1.37 -0.93 20.61
N GLY A 189 -1.70 0.34 20.40
CA GLY A 189 -0.83 1.30 19.68
C GLY A 189 -0.86 1.17 18.15
N VAL A 190 -1.84 0.48 17.58
CA VAL A 190 -2.04 0.44 16.13
C VAL A 190 -2.46 1.81 15.65
N MET A 191 -1.85 2.30 14.55
CA MET A 191 -2.04 3.66 14.08
C MET A 191 -3.32 3.86 13.28
N ASN A 192 -3.67 2.89 12.44
CA ASN A 192 -4.67 3.06 11.37
C ASN A 192 -5.20 1.73 10.84
N TYR A 193 -6.24 1.83 10.01
CA TYR A 193 -6.74 0.73 9.19
C TYR A 193 -6.47 0.96 7.70
N GLU A 194 -6.11 -0.13 6.99
CA GLU A 194 -6.12 -0.25 5.54
C GLU A 194 -6.41 -1.72 5.14
N MET A 195 -6.20 -2.15 3.91
CA MET A 195 -6.76 -3.42 3.44
C MET A 195 -5.77 -4.34 2.70
N GLU A 196 -4.47 -3.99 2.58
CA GLU A 196 -3.54 -4.72 1.70
C GLU A 196 -2.18 -5.03 2.32
N SER A 197 -1.72 -4.25 3.30
CA SER A 197 -0.34 -4.33 3.80
C SER A 197 -0.03 -5.66 4.49
N ALA A 198 -1.00 -6.32 5.13
CA ALA A 198 -0.76 -7.64 5.72
C ALA A 198 -0.43 -8.68 4.66
N THR A 199 -1.21 -8.75 3.58
CA THR A 199 -0.92 -9.62 2.44
C THR A 199 0.40 -9.26 1.79
N LEU A 200 0.61 -7.98 1.48
CA LEU A 200 1.82 -7.50 0.82
C LEU A 200 3.10 -7.85 1.60
N PHE A 201 3.13 -7.52 2.89
CA PHE A 201 4.32 -7.77 3.72
C PHE A 201 4.58 -9.25 3.94
N THR A 202 3.54 -10.03 4.28
CA THR A 202 3.68 -11.48 4.49
C THR A 202 4.15 -12.18 3.23
N MET A 203 3.51 -11.90 2.10
CA MET A 203 3.85 -12.48 0.81
C MET A 203 5.27 -12.12 0.38
N CYS A 204 5.64 -10.85 0.41
CA CYS A 204 6.97 -10.41 0.01
C CYS A 204 8.05 -11.01 0.89
N ALA A 205 7.89 -11.01 2.22
CA ALA A 205 8.86 -11.59 3.12
C ALA A 205 9.01 -13.11 2.91
N ALA A 206 7.91 -13.84 2.73
CA ALA A 206 7.92 -15.29 2.49
C ALA A 206 8.55 -15.67 1.15
N LEU A 207 8.46 -14.82 0.14
CA LEU A 207 8.99 -15.04 -1.21
C LEU A 207 10.38 -14.41 -1.45
N GLY A 208 11.00 -13.83 -0.42
CA GLY A 208 12.31 -13.16 -0.55
C GLY A 208 12.25 -11.85 -1.36
N LEU A 209 11.11 -11.21 -1.39
CA LEU A 209 10.85 -9.91 -2.01
C LEU A 209 10.89 -8.80 -0.94
N LYS A 210 10.96 -7.54 -1.38
CA LYS A 210 10.98 -6.37 -0.50
C LYS A 210 9.68 -5.59 -0.64
N ALA A 211 9.12 -5.13 0.49
CA ALA A 211 7.93 -4.28 0.47
C ALA A 211 7.98 -3.21 1.54
N ALA A 212 7.46 -2.02 1.21
CA ALA A 212 7.15 -0.96 2.17
C ALA A 212 5.79 -0.33 1.82
N CYS A 213 5.18 0.34 2.79
CA CYS A 213 3.89 0.98 2.62
C CYS A 213 3.88 2.37 3.24
N VAL A 214 3.39 3.35 2.47
CA VAL A 214 3.06 4.69 2.91
C VAL A 214 1.58 4.98 2.66
N ALA A 215 0.91 5.64 3.60
CA ALA A 215 -0.50 6.01 3.45
C ALA A 215 -0.74 7.44 3.96
N GLY A 216 -1.55 8.20 3.22
CA GLY A 216 -2.03 9.51 3.65
C GLY A 216 -3.30 9.39 4.49
N VAL A 217 -3.37 10.10 5.60
CA VAL A 217 -4.51 10.07 6.51
C VAL A 217 -5.64 10.95 5.96
N LEU A 218 -6.76 10.31 5.57
CA LEU A 218 -7.95 11.02 5.10
C LEU A 218 -8.89 11.43 6.24
N VAL A 219 -8.99 10.58 7.27
CA VAL A 219 -9.87 10.79 8.43
C VAL A 219 -9.20 10.29 9.69
N ASN A 220 -9.53 10.90 10.84
CA ASN A 220 -9.20 10.35 12.13
C ASN A 220 -10.47 9.86 12.84
N ARG A 221 -10.58 8.56 13.04
CA ARG A 221 -11.76 7.88 13.58
C ARG A 221 -12.00 8.09 15.10
N THR A 222 -11.04 8.73 15.80
CA THR A 222 -11.22 9.15 17.21
C THR A 222 -11.95 10.49 17.34
N ARG A 223 -12.20 11.16 16.21
CA ARG A 223 -12.91 12.43 16.11
C ARG A 223 -14.15 12.25 15.24
N GLN A 224 -14.96 13.29 15.06
CA GLN A 224 -16.03 13.26 14.06
C GLN A 224 -15.38 13.10 12.67
N GLU A 225 -15.77 12.03 11.96
CA GLU A 225 -15.24 11.70 10.61
C GLU A 225 -15.84 12.65 9.55
N ILE A 226 -15.64 13.95 9.70
CA ILE A 226 -15.93 14.92 8.63
C ILE A 226 -14.58 15.21 7.98
N PRO A 227 -14.34 14.74 6.74
CA PRO A 227 -13.11 15.06 6.04
C PRO A 227 -12.96 16.57 5.92
N ASN A 228 -11.96 17.13 6.57
CA ASN A 228 -11.71 18.58 6.56
C ASN A 228 -10.48 18.93 5.71
N VAL A 229 -9.94 17.95 4.97
CA VAL A 229 -8.72 18.08 4.17
C VAL A 229 -9.00 17.78 2.69
N ASP A 230 -8.30 18.49 1.82
CA ASP A 230 -8.33 18.20 0.40
C ASP A 230 -7.64 16.85 0.11
N HIS A 231 -8.42 15.85 -0.30
CA HIS A 231 -7.93 14.53 -0.68
C HIS A 231 -6.83 14.61 -1.75
N GLY A 232 -6.88 15.58 -2.66
CA GLY A 232 -5.89 15.80 -3.70
C GLY A 232 -4.53 16.23 -3.12
N GLU A 233 -4.52 17.05 -2.08
CA GLU A 233 -3.30 17.47 -1.40
C GLU A 233 -2.64 16.31 -0.65
N ILE A 234 -3.43 15.46 0.01
CA ILE A 234 -2.92 14.27 0.70
C ILE A 234 -2.34 13.27 -0.29
N GLU A 235 -3.02 13.07 -1.42
CA GLU A 235 -2.53 12.22 -2.49
C GLU A 235 -1.21 12.73 -3.04
N LYS A 236 -1.10 14.03 -3.34
CA LYS A 236 0.15 14.65 -3.82
C LYS A 236 1.31 14.45 -2.85
N LYS A 237 1.09 14.65 -1.54
CA LYS A 237 2.09 14.36 -0.50
C LYS A 237 2.55 12.91 -0.54
N SER A 238 1.60 11.96 -0.55
CA SER A 238 1.89 10.53 -0.55
C SER A 238 2.66 10.11 -1.81
N VAL A 239 2.27 10.66 -2.98
CA VAL A 239 2.96 10.45 -4.26
C VAL A 239 4.38 10.99 -4.21
N ALA A 240 4.60 12.19 -3.67
CA ALA A 240 5.93 12.76 -3.52
C ALA A 240 6.83 11.86 -2.65
N VAL A 241 6.30 11.34 -1.53
CA VAL A 241 7.06 10.46 -0.63
C VAL A 241 7.43 9.14 -1.32
N VAL A 242 6.49 8.48 -2.00
CA VAL A 242 6.80 7.19 -2.65
C VAL A 242 7.79 7.34 -3.81
N LEU A 243 7.70 8.41 -4.57
CA LEU A 243 8.65 8.72 -5.65
C LEU A 243 10.05 9.04 -5.12
N GLU A 244 10.14 9.84 -4.06
CA GLU A 244 11.42 10.14 -3.41
C GLU A 244 12.02 8.88 -2.78
N ALA A 245 11.22 8.03 -2.14
CA ALA A 245 11.69 6.74 -1.62
C ALA A 245 12.20 5.82 -2.72
N ALA A 246 11.52 5.79 -3.87
CA ALA A 246 11.99 5.06 -5.04
C ALA A 246 13.35 5.57 -5.53
N LYS A 247 13.57 6.90 -5.58
CA LYS A 247 14.86 7.49 -5.92
C LYS A 247 15.95 7.08 -4.93
N VAL A 248 15.68 7.12 -3.63
CA VAL A 248 16.64 6.70 -2.58
C VAL A 248 17.05 5.23 -2.76
N LEU A 249 16.13 4.35 -3.20
CA LEU A 249 16.43 2.93 -3.42
C LEU A 249 17.17 2.65 -4.72
N LEU A 250 17.00 3.50 -5.71
CA LEU A 250 17.63 3.33 -7.03
C LEU A 250 19.02 3.98 -7.13
N GLY A 251 19.36 4.88 -6.21
CA GLY A 251 20.64 5.58 -6.14
C GLY A 251 20.57 6.89 -6.91
#